data_7d502bf60167a009fa519854f21a0dcf
#
_entry.id   7d502bf60167a009fa519854f21a0dcf
#
_cell.length_a   1.000
_cell.length_b   1.000
_cell.length_c   1.000
_cell.angle_alpha   90.00
_cell.angle_beta   90.00
_cell.angle_gamma   90.00
#
_symmetry.space_group_name_H-M   'P 1'
#
loop_
_entity.id
_entity.type
_entity.pdbx_description
1 polymer ?
#
loop_
_entity_poly.entity_id
_entity_poly.type
_entity_poly.pdbx_seq_one_letter_code
_entity_poly.pdbx_strand_id
1 'polypeptide(L)'
;LPLKADDIHNLGLSEVARIKSGMETIKNEVRFKGTLPEFFEHLRSDPKFKMSSRDALTQGYYDIGKKVDATISTQFKYLPKAPLEIKPYEEFREKYEAGGSYQQGTPDGSRPGTFYFNAYDLPSRTTPGMTTLYLHEGAPGHHFQISIAQENEKLPAFMRFGGNTAYVEGWALYSETLGYEMGLFKDPYQRFGTLSDEMLRAMRLVVDTGIHSKGWTREQAIEYMLANSDMGKTDATAEVERYIAIPSQALAYKIGALTIMRLKDKAKKRELFAERALTAMAAWRDASGIIPTALHG
;
A
#
# COMPACT_ATOMS: atom_id res chain seq x y z
N LEU A 1 8.46 16.57 8.99
CA LEU A 1 9.31 15.76 9.87
C LEU A 1 10.73 16.27 9.79
N PRO A 2 11.47 16.45 10.90
CA PRO A 2 12.85 16.91 10.90
C PRO A 2 13.81 15.72 10.57
N LEU A 3 13.54 14.98 9.49
CA LEU A 3 14.36 13.85 9.05
C LEU A 3 15.34 14.31 7.99
N LYS A 4 16.61 14.00 8.18
CA LYS A 4 17.66 14.15 7.16
C LYS A 4 17.63 12.97 6.18
N ALA A 5 18.21 13.15 5.01
CA ALA A 5 18.32 12.07 4.02
C ALA A 5 19.01 10.82 4.58
N ASP A 6 20.02 10.99 5.44
CA ASP A 6 20.71 9.87 6.11
C ASP A 6 19.78 9.11 7.07
N ASP A 7 18.93 9.81 7.80
CA ASP A 7 17.96 9.18 8.71
C ASP A 7 16.97 8.34 7.93
N ILE A 8 16.49 8.87 6.79
CA ILE A 8 15.55 8.16 5.90
C ILE A 8 16.22 6.95 5.26
N HIS A 9 17.44 7.09 4.76
CA HIS A 9 18.21 6.00 4.17
C HIS A 9 18.41 4.84 5.17
N ASN A 10 18.87 5.16 6.37
CA ASN A 10 19.12 4.17 7.43
C ASN A 10 17.81 3.52 7.90
N LEU A 11 16.72 4.29 7.99
CA LEU A 11 15.39 3.74 8.25
C LEU A 11 15.00 2.75 7.16
N GLY A 12 15.22 3.09 5.89
CA GLY A 12 14.96 2.20 4.76
C GLY A 12 15.74 0.89 4.87
N LEU A 13 17.04 0.95 5.16
CA LEU A 13 17.88 -0.23 5.35
C LEU A 13 17.36 -1.13 6.48
N SER A 14 16.96 -0.53 7.61
CA SER A 14 16.41 -1.30 8.74
C SER A 14 15.07 -1.97 8.40
N GLU A 15 14.20 -1.27 7.67
CA GLU A 15 12.92 -1.82 7.23
C GLU A 15 13.10 -2.95 6.20
N VAL A 16 14.00 -2.80 5.24
CA VAL A 16 14.37 -3.88 4.30
C VAL A 16 14.85 -5.13 5.06
N ALA A 17 15.72 -4.96 6.03
CA ALA A 17 16.22 -6.08 6.84
C ALA A 17 15.09 -6.75 7.66
N ARG A 18 14.21 -5.96 8.27
CA ARG A 18 13.05 -6.46 9.02
C ARG A 18 12.11 -7.28 8.12
N ILE A 19 11.76 -6.72 6.96
CA ILE A 19 10.83 -7.37 6.03
C ILE A 19 11.43 -8.65 5.49
N LYS A 20 12.72 -8.65 5.12
CA LYS A 20 13.45 -9.83 4.66
C LYS A 20 13.43 -10.95 5.70
N SER A 21 13.61 -10.62 6.98
CA SER A 21 13.48 -11.57 8.09
C SER A 21 12.05 -12.15 8.19
N GLY A 22 11.02 -11.32 7.99
CA GLY A 22 9.63 -11.77 7.93
C GLY A 22 9.36 -12.71 6.76
N MET A 23 9.90 -12.43 5.59
CA MET A 23 9.81 -13.28 4.40
C MET A 23 10.46 -14.66 4.64
N GLU A 24 11.66 -14.69 5.24
CA GLU A 24 12.33 -15.93 5.63
C GLU A 24 11.48 -16.75 6.62
N THR A 25 10.83 -16.08 7.56
CA THR A 25 9.94 -16.75 8.52
C THR A 25 8.79 -17.44 7.80
N ILE A 26 8.12 -16.76 6.87
CA ILE A 26 7.01 -17.35 6.10
C ILE A 26 7.50 -18.46 5.19
N LYS A 27 8.64 -18.30 4.51
CA LYS A 27 9.26 -19.35 3.70
C LYS A 27 9.47 -20.64 4.53
N ASN A 28 9.96 -20.50 5.75
CA ASN A 28 10.18 -21.63 6.66
C ASN A 28 8.86 -22.22 7.17
N GLU A 29 7.85 -21.41 7.44
CA GLU A 29 6.49 -21.84 7.83
C GLU A 29 5.85 -22.73 6.77
N VAL A 30 5.97 -22.36 5.50
CA VAL A 30 5.48 -23.17 4.37
C VAL A 30 6.43 -24.34 4.01
N ARG A 31 7.52 -24.51 4.78
CA ARG A 31 8.52 -25.59 4.62
C ARG A 31 9.21 -25.62 3.26
N PHE A 32 9.33 -24.48 2.61
CA PHE A 32 10.09 -24.40 1.35
C PHE A 32 11.59 -24.63 1.62
N LYS A 33 12.17 -25.58 0.87
CA LYS A 33 13.58 -25.98 0.99
C LYS A 33 14.41 -25.27 -0.07
N GLY A 34 14.86 -24.07 0.24
CA GLY A 34 15.66 -23.27 -0.67
C GLY A 34 15.95 -21.90 -0.10
N THR A 35 16.67 -21.10 -0.86
CA THR A 35 16.95 -19.70 -0.57
C THR A 35 15.71 -18.83 -0.79
N LEU A 36 15.75 -17.60 -0.29
CA LEU A 36 14.66 -16.65 -0.54
C LEU A 36 14.48 -16.30 -2.04
N PRO A 37 15.54 -16.09 -2.84
CA PRO A 37 15.40 -15.94 -4.29
C PRO A 37 14.73 -17.13 -4.99
N GLU A 38 15.04 -18.37 -4.59
CA GLU A 38 14.37 -19.57 -5.12
C GLU A 38 12.89 -19.61 -4.71
N PHE A 39 12.56 -19.09 -3.53
CA PHE A 39 11.17 -18.98 -3.10
C PHE A 39 10.42 -17.91 -3.93
N PHE A 40 11.05 -16.79 -4.25
CA PHE A 40 10.48 -15.81 -5.18
C PHE A 40 10.16 -16.45 -6.53
N GLU A 41 11.10 -17.22 -7.08
CA GLU A 41 10.89 -17.90 -8.36
C GLU A 41 9.76 -18.93 -8.29
N HIS A 42 9.69 -19.70 -7.19
CA HIS A 42 8.57 -20.60 -6.95
C HIS A 42 7.22 -19.87 -6.96
N LEU A 43 7.09 -18.73 -6.28
CA LEU A 43 5.85 -17.96 -6.26
C LEU A 43 5.49 -17.42 -7.65
N ARG A 44 6.49 -17.07 -8.46
CA ARG A 44 6.26 -16.58 -9.84
C ARG A 44 5.90 -17.69 -10.82
N SER A 45 6.41 -18.91 -10.65
CA SER A 45 6.29 -19.98 -11.64
C SER A 45 5.22 -21.01 -11.33
N ASP A 46 4.86 -21.22 -10.05
CA ASP A 46 3.88 -22.24 -9.66
C ASP A 46 2.46 -21.85 -10.14
N PRO A 47 1.81 -22.70 -10.95
CA PRO A 47 0.47 -22.46 -11.46
C PRO A 47 -0.59 -22.20 -10.39
N LYS A 48 -0.41 -22.70 -9.16
CA LYS A 48 -1.37 -22.48 -8.06
C LYS A 48 -1.54 -21.01 -7.69
N PHE A 49 -0.55 -20.16 -8.00
CA PHE A 49 -0.60 -18.74 -7.74
C PHE A 49 -1.05 -17.91 -8.94
N LYS A 50 -1.46 -18.57 -10.03
CA LYS A 50 -1.90 -17.91 -11.26
C LYS A 50 -3.41 -17.83 -11.35
N MET A 51 -3.89 -16.76 -11.97
CA MET A 51 -5.29 -16.66 -12.35
C MET A 51 -5.53 -17.30 -13.72
N SER A 52 -6.63 -18.04 -13.84
CA SER A 52 -6.95 -18.79 -15.08
C SER A 52 -7.45 -17.88 -16.19
N SER A 53 -8.02 -16.71 -15.88
CA SER A 53 -8.58 -15.77 -16.84
C SER A 53 -8.72 -14.36 -16.25
N ARG A 54 -8.98 -13.36 -17.11
CA ARG A 54 -9.32 -11.99 -16.70
C ARG A 54 -10.58 -11.96 -15.84
N ASP A 55 -11.57 -12.78 -16.18
CA ASP A 55 -12.83 -12.88 -15.42
C ASP A 55 -12.57 -13.47 -14.03
N ALA A 56 -11.72 -14.51 -13.94
CA ALA A 56 -11.33 -15.08 -12.65
C ALA A 56 -10.57 -14.07 -11.78
N LEU A 57 -9.68 -13.25 -12.36
CA LEU A 57 -8.99 -12.17 -11.66
C LEU A 57 -9.98 -11.12 -11.17
N THR A 58 -10.90 -10.69 -12.02
CA THR A 58 -11.96 -9.73 -11.69
C THR A 58 -12.83 -10.26 -10.55
N GLN A 59 -13.30 -11.51 -10.67
CA GLN A 59 -14.11 -12.15 -9.62
C GLN A 59 -13.33 -12.27 -8.30
N GLY A 60 -12.04 -12.58 -8.38
CA GLY A 60 -11.16 -12.64 -7.22
C GLY A 60 -11.13 -11.32 -6.42
N TYR A 61 -11.06 -10.17 -7.09
CA TYR A 61 -11.13 -8.87 -6.43
C TYR A 61 -12.52 -8.58 -5.84
N TYR A 62 -13.60 -8.94 -6.52
CA TYR A 62 -14.94 -8.83 -5.94
C TYR A 62 -15.12 -9.70 -4.70
N ASP A 63 -14.56 -10.90 -4.69
CA ASP A 63 -14.64 -11.81 -3.54
C ASP A 63 -13.78 -11.30 -2.35
N ILE A 64 -12.66 -10.64 -2.63
CA ILE A 64 -11.89 -9.92 -1.61
C ILE A 64 -12.72 -8.75 -1.06
N GLY A 65 -13.36 -7.96 -1.93
CA GLY A 65 -14.23 -6.86 -1.52
C GLY A 65 -15.32 -7.31 -0.57
N LYS A 66 -16.05 -8.38 -0.88
CA LYS A 66 -17.07 -8.96 0.02
C LYS A 66 -16.50 -9.34 1.40
N LYS A 67 -15.28 -9.88 1.46
CA LYS A 67 -14.63 -10.22 2.74
C LYS A 67 -14.27 -8.97 3.53
N VAL A 68 -13.79 -7.93 2.84
CA VAL A 68 -13.51 -6.63 3.47
C VAL A 68 -14.78 -6.00 4.00
N ASP A 69 -15.85 -5.94 3.19
CA ASP A 69 -17.15 -5.37 3.58
C ASP A 69 -17.74 -6.05 4.83
N ALA A 70 -17.57 -7.38 4.94
CA ALA A 70 -18.03 -8.14 6.10
C ALA A 70 -17.29 -7.81 7.40
N THR A 71 -16.11 -7.20 7.32
CA THR A 71 -15.24 -6.95 8.49
C THR A 71 -14.91 -5.48 8.72
N ILE A 72 -15.14 -4.60 7.75
CA ILE A 72 -14.69 -3.21 7.78
C ILE A 72 -15.32 -2.40 8.93
N SER A 73 -16.57 -2.71 9.29
CA SER A 73 -17.27 -2.08 10.42
C SER A 73 -16.62 -2.37 11.78
N THR A 74 -15.76 -3.38 11.88
CA THR A 74 -14.96 -3.64 13.10
C THR A 74 -13.84 -2.62 13.29
N GLN A 75 -13.43 -1.96 12.21
CA GLN A 75 -12.34 -1.00 12.19
C GLN A 75 -12.85 0.45 12.05
N PHE A 76 -13.97 0.66 11.34
CA PHE A 76 -14.44 1.99 10.98
C PHE A 76 -15.92 2.18 11.27
N LYS A 77 -16.22 3.27 11.98
CA LYS A 77 -17.59 3.68 12.31
C LYS A 77 -18.29 4.39 11.14
N TYR A 78 -17.51 5.07 10.30
CA TYR A 78 -18.01 5.83 9.16
C TYR A 78 -17.50 5.20 7.87
N LEU A 79 -18.42 5.03 6.91
CA LEU A 79 -18.14 4.49 5.59
C LEU A 79 -18.32 5.61 4.55
N PRO A 80 -17.57 5.59 3.44
CA PRO A 80 -17.80 6.50 2.32
C PRO A 80 -19.24 6.39 1.77
N LYS A 81 -19.79 7.50 1.27
CA LYS A 81 -21.07 7.50 0.54
C LYS A 81 -20.88 7.01 -0.89
N ALA A 82 -19.77 7.42 -1.53
CA ALA A 82 -19.44 6.97 -2.86
C ALA A 82 -19.22 5.45 -2.88
N PRO A 83 -19.91 4.70 -3.74
CA PRO A 83 -19.64 3.28 -3.90
C PRO A 83 -18.28 3.04 -4.54
N LEU A 84 -17.69 1.87 -4.30
CA LEU A 84 -16.47 1.41 -4.95
C LEU A 84 -16.81 0.49 -6.12
N GLU A 85 -16.31 0.83 -7.29
CA GLU A 85 -16.34 0.00 -8.49
C GLU A 85 -14.97 -0.65 -8.69
N ILE A 86 -14.94 -1.90 -9.16
CA ILE A 86 -13.71 -2.66 -9.42
C ILE A 86 -13.68 -3.00 -10.90
N LYS A 87 -12.63 -2.59 -11.61
CA LYS A 87 -12.48 -2.79 -13.05
C LYS A 87 -11.05 -3.13 -13.45
N PRO A 88 -10.84 -3.96 -14.47
CA PRO A 88 -9.54 -3.97 -15.15
C PRO A 88 -9.32 -2.65 -15.88
N TYR A 89 -8.04 -2.27 -16.08
CA TYR A 89 -7.72 -1.23 -17.05
C TYR A 89 -8.22 -1.62 -18.43
N GLU A 90 -8.49 -0.61 -19.28
CA GLU A 90 -8.81 -0.82 -20.67
C GLU A 90 -7.62 -1.42 -21.42
N GLU A 91 -7.86 -2.39 -22.30
CA GLU A 91 -6.82 -3.19 -22.98
C GLU A 91 -5.78 -2.35 -23.73
N PHE A 92 -6.19 -1.18 -24.25
CA PHE A 92 -5.28 -0.33 -25.01
C PHE A 92 -4.21 0.35 -24.15
N ARG A 93 -4.44 0.47 -22.85
CA ARG A 93 -3.50 1.17 -21.94
C ARG A 93 -2.88 0.27 -20.88
N GLU A 94 -3.48 -0.89 -20.55
CA GLU A 94 -3.05 -1.74 -19.43
C GLU A 94 -1.56 -2.13 -19.47
N LYS A 95 -0.97 -2.23 -20.66
CA LYS A 95 0.47 -2.53 -20.85
C LYS A 95 1.39 -1.48 -20.20
N TYR A 96 0.91 -0.25 -20.07
CA TYR A 96 1.70 0.89 -19.60
C TYR A 96 1.32 1.33 -18.20
N GLU A 97 0.33 0.69 -17.59
CA GLU A 97 -0.19 1.02 -16.27
C GLU A 97 0.48 0.19 -15.17
N ALA A 98 0.47 0.74 -13.96
CA ALA A 98 0.89 0.03 -12.74
C ALA A 98 0.02 -1.20 -12.46
N GLY A 99 0.34 -1.96 -11.41
CA GLY A 99 -0.44 -3.12 -10.97
C GLY A 99 -1.88 -2.80 -10.59
N GLY A 100 -2.13 -1.60 -10.08
CA GLY A 100 -3.43 -1.03 -9.77
C GLY A 100 -3.37 0.47 -9.56
N SER A 101 -4.53 1.13 -9.56
CA SER A 101 -4.70 2.53 -9.19
C SER A 101 -6.13 2.80 -8.74
N TYR A 102 -6.31 3.88 -7.98
CA TYR A 102 -7.61 4.36 -7.59
C TYR A 102 -7.97 5.67 -8.31
N GLN A 103 -9.16 5.72 -8.88
CA GLN A 103 -9.78 6.93 -9.40
C GLN A 103 -10.91 7.38 -8.50
N GLN A 104 -10.84 8.61 -8.00
CA GLN A 104 -11.81 9.14 -7.06
C GLN A 104 -13.20 9.32 -7.64
N GLY A 105 -14.21 9.06 -6.83
CA GLY A 105 -15.61 9.33 -7.10
C GLY A 105 -15.98 10.78 -6.87
N THR A 106 -17.30 11.04 -6.70
CA THR A 106 -17.84 12.35 -6.33
C THR A 106 -18.27 12.37 -4.87
N PRO A 107 -18.20 13.54 -4.18
CA PRO A 107 -18.55 13.67 -2.76
C PRO A 107 -20.02 13.34 -2.45
N ASP A 108 -20.92 13.48 -3.42
CA ASP A 108 -22.35 13.18 -3.31
C ASP A 108 -22.68 11.70 -3.60
N GLY A 109 -21.66 10.90 -4.02
CA GLY A 109 -21.83 9.51 -4.37
C GLY A 109 -22.49 9.25 -5.73
N SER A 110 -22.75 10.29 -6.53
CA SER A 110 -23.38 10.15 -7.84
C SER A 110 -22.49 9.45 -8.88
N ARG A 111 -21.17 9.51 -8.69
CA ARG A 111 -20.19 8.76 -9.45
C ARG A 111 -19.34 7.90 -8.49
N PRO A 112 -19.19 6.60 -8.75
CA PRO A 112 -18.39 5.72 -7.90
C PRO A 112 -16.90 6.11 -7.94
N GLY A 113 -16.17 5.79 -6.87
CA GLY A 113 -14.73 5.61 -6.94
C GLY A 113 -14.40 4.31 -7.66
N THR A 114 -13.32 4.26 -8.39
CA THR A 114 -12.96 3.07 -9.17
C THR A 114 -11.57 2.58 -8.80
N PHE A 115 -11.51 1.34 -8.35
CA PHE A 115 -10.26 0.60 -8.25
C PHE A 115 -9.99 -0.07 -9.60
N TYR A 116 -8.96 0.40 -10.30
CA TYR A 116 -8.44 -0.24 -11.50
C TYR A 116 -7.34 -1.22 -11.15
N PHE A 117 -7.38 -2.42 -11.73
CA PHE A 117 -6.32 -3.41 -11.62
C PHE A 117 -5.78 -3.77 -13.01
N ASN A 118 -4.52 -4.19 -13.07
CA ASN A 118 -3.86 -4.54 -14.30
C ASN A 118 -4.05 -6.03 -14.62
N ALA A 119 -4.62 -6.33 -15.78
CA ALA A 119 -4.82 -7.69 -16.28
C ALA A 119 -3.95 -8.00 -17.52
N TYR A 120 -3.03 -7.10 -17.88
CA TYR A 120 -2.05 -7.36 -18.92
C TYR A 120 -1.08 -8.46 -18.48
N ASP A 121 -0.67 -9.31 -19.43
CA ASP A 121 0.24 -10.43 -19.17
C ASP A 121 -0.22 -11.27 -17.96
N LEU A 122 -1.43 -11.79 -18.03
CA LEU A 122 -2.05 -12.57 -16.95
C LEU A 122 -1.13 -13.66 -16.37
N PRO A 123 -0.30 -14.38 -17.15
CA PRO A 123 0.66 -15.34 -16.63
C PRO A 123 1.68 -14.75 -15.65
N SER A 124 1.99 -13.46 -15.72
CA SER A 124 2.88 -12.78 -14.76
C SER A 124 2.17 -12.38 -13.46
N ARG A 125 0.83 -12.33 -13.45
CA ARG A 125 0.04 -11.92 -12.27
C ARG A 125 -0.07 -13.07 -11.29
N THR A 126 0.18 -12.79 -10.02
CA THR A 126 0.13 -13.77 -8.94
C THR A 126 -0.89 -13.39 -7.87
N THR A 127 -1.50 -14.40 -7.24
CA THR A 127 -2.57 -14.21 -6.26
C THR A 127 -2.16 -13.70 -4.89
N PRO A 128 -0.92 -13.94 -4.38
CA PRO A 128 -0.53 -13.53 -3.03
C PRO A 128 -0.72 -12.04 -2.71
N GLY A 129 -0.44 -11.15 -3.66
CA GLY A 129 -0.56 -9.69 -3.47
C GLY A 129 -1.98 -9.12 -3.66
N MET A 130 -2.95 -9.91 -4.12
CA MET A 130 -4.26 -9.37 -4.50
C MET A 130 -5.00 -8.69 -3.36
N THR A 131 -5.04 -9.32 -2.18
CA THR A 131 -5.72 -8.75 -1.01
C THR A 131 -5.04 -7.45 -0.57
N THR A 132 -3.73 -7.40 -0.59
CA THR A 132 -2.93 -6.22 -0.25
C THR A 132 -3.23 -5.06 -1.20
N LEU A 133 -3.21 -5.32 -2.50
CA LEU A 133 -3.54 -4.32 -3.52
C LEU A 133 -4.99 -3.79 -3.36
N TYR A 134 -5.95 -4.67 -3.08
CA TYR A 134 -7.32 -4.25 -2.80
C TYR A 134 -7.41 -3.34 -1.57
N LEU A 135 -6.71 -3.66 -0.50
CA LEU A 135 -6.69 -2.84 0.71
C LEU A 135 -6.02 -1.49 0.48
N HIS A 136 -5.06 -1.41 -0.45
CA HIS A 136 -4.37 -0.19 -0.84
C HIS A 136 -5.27 0.74 -1.67
N GLU A 137 -5.79 0.22 -2.78
CA GLU A 137 -6.53 1.03 -3.76
C GLU A 137 -8.00 1.22 -3.37
N GLY A 138 -8.60 0.18 -2.80
CA GLY A 138 -10.02 0.14 -2.41
C GLY A 138 -10.24 0.54 -0.96
N ALA A 139 -10.89 -0.35 -0.23
CA ALA A 139 -11.27 -0.17 1.17
C ALA A 139 -10.36 -1.01 2.10
N PRO A 140 -9.80 -0.39 3.16
CA PRO A 140 -9.94 0.98 3.62
C PRO A 140 -8.87 1.96 3.13
N GLY A 141 -8.22 1.70 2.00
CA GLY A 141 -7.14 2.50 1.43
C GLY A 141 -7.59 3.80 0.77
N HIS A 142 -7.13 4.02 -0.47
CA HIS A 142 -7.37 5.26 -1.20
C HIS A 142 -8.85 5.63 -1.32
N HIS A 143 -9.71 4.66 -1.68
CA HIS A 143 -11.14 4.91 -1.79
C HIS A 143 -11.70 5.49 -0.49
N PHE A 144 -11.34 4.88 0.63
CA PHE A 144 -11.88 5.26 1.93
C PHE A 144 -11.42 6.64 2.36
N GLN A 145 -10.11 6.88 2.33
CA GLN A 145 -9.50 8.13 2.78
C GLN A 145 -9.92 9.31 1.94
N ILE A 146 -9.87 9.16 0.61
CA ILE A 146 -10.16 10.25 -0.34
C ILE A 146 -11.66 10.61 -0.30
N SER A 147 -12.53 9.61 -0.34
CA SER A 147 -13.99 9.84 -0.29
C SER A 147 -14.41 10.53 1.01
N ILE A 148 -13.94 10.04 2.17
CA ILE A 148 -14.25 10.67 3.47
C ILE A 148 -13.72 12.09 3.55
N ALA A 149 -12.52 12.38 3.02
CA ALA A 149 -12.00 13.73 2.98
C ALA A 149 -12.87 14.65 2.10
N GLN A 150 -13.29 14.17 0.92
CA GLN A 150 -14.14 14.92 0.01
C GLN A 150 -15.55 15.19 0.58
N GLU A 151 -16.12 14.24 1.30
CA GLU A 151 -17.43 14.34 1.95
C GLU A 151 -17.45 15.31 3.15
N ASN A 152 -16.29 15.64 3.70
CA ASN A 152 -16.20 16.50 4.87
C ASN A 152 -16.28 17.99 4.51
N GLU A 153 -17.49 18.54 4.48
CA GLU A 153 -17.75 19.94 4.15
C GLU A 153 -17.15 20.95 5.14
N LYS A 154 -16.75 20.52 6.33
CA LYS A 154 -16.08 21.38 7.32
C LYS A 154 -14.62 21.66 6.94
N LEU A 155 -14.04 20.87 6.06
CA LEU A 155 -12.68 21.09 5.57
C LEU A 155 -12.68 22.10 4.42
N PRO A 156 -11.67 22.96 4.32
CA PRO A 156 -11.51 23.85 3.17
C PRO A 156 -11.24 23.03 1.89
N ALA A 157 -11.62 23.58 0.74
CA ALA A 157 -11.58 22.90 -0.55
C ALA A 157 -10.20 22.29 -0.89
N PHE A 158 -9.10 23.01 -0.58
CA PHE A 158 -7.75 22.50 -0.84
C PHE A 158 -7.39 21.24 -0.03
N MET A 159 -8.06 21.01 1.10
CA MET A 159 -7.88 19.78 1.91
C MET A 159 -8.81 18.66 1.47
N ARG A 160 -9.96 19.00 0.93
CA ARG A 160 -10.94 18.03 0.43
C ARG A 160 -10.52 17.41 -0.91
N PHE A 161 -9.98 18.25 -1.80
CA PHE A 161 -9.72 17.92 -3.21
C PHE A 161 -8.24 17.97 -3.59
N GLY A 162 -7.39 18.52 -2.73
CA GLY A 162 -5.94 18.42 -2.80
C GLY A 162 -5.44 17.21 -2.01
N GLY A 163 -4.13 16.98 -2.02
CA GLY A 163 -3.55 15.88 -1.29
C GLY A 163 -2.12 16.16 -0.81
N ASN A 164 -1.83 15.72 0.41
CA ASN A 164 -0.46 15.54 0.84
C ASN A 164 -0.06 14.10 0.49
N THR A 165 0.92 13.94 -0.40
CA THR A 165 1.32 12.62 -0.93
C THR A 165 1.70 11.66 0.20
N ALA A 166 2.41 12.12 1.24
CA ALA A 166 2.78 11.27 2.37
C ALA A 166 1.56 10.80 3.19
N TYR A 167 0.50 11.60 3.22
CA TYR A 167 -0.74 11.17 3.85
C TYR A 167 -1.51 10.20 2.97
N VAL A 168 -1.71 10.51 1.71
CA VAL A 168 -2.51 9.68 0.79
C VAL A 168 -1.87 8.31 0.63
N GLU A 169 -0.59 8.27 0.27
CA GLU A 169 0.14 7.01 0.07
C GLU A 169 0.47 6.29 1.38
N GLY A 170 0.82 7.07 2.41
CA GLY A 170 1.10 6.51 3.72
C GLY A 170 -0.14 5.89 4.36
N TRP A 171 -1.32 6.48 4.15
CA TRP A 171 -2.59 5.91 4.57
C TRP A 171 -2.86 4.59 3.86
N ALA A 172 -2.75 4.57 2.52
CA ALA A 172 -2.99 3.37 1.73
C ALA A 172 -2.03 2.22 2.14
N LEU A 173 -0.74 2.51 2.32
CA LEU A 173 0.22 1.52 2.81
C LEU A 173 -0.07 1.06 4.26
N TYR A 174 -0.50 1.98 5.14
CA TYR A 174 -0.97 1.61 6.48
C TYR A 174 -2.21 0.71 6.43
N SER A 175 -3.14 0.99 5.52
CA SER A 175 -4.38 0.23 5.35
C SER A 175 -4.15 -1.23 4.98
N GLU A 176 -3.07 -1.53 4.27
CA GLU A 176 -2.65 -2.91 4.00
C GLU A 176 -2.45 -3.71 5.30
N THR A 177 -1.91 -3.06 6.35
CA THR A 177 -1.68 -3.72 7.65
C THR A 177 -2.97 -4.03 8.41
N LEU A 178 -4.05 -3.31 8.14
CA LEU A 178 -5.35 -3.56 8.76
C LEU A 178 -5.95 -4.92 8.35
N GLY A 179 -5.50 -5.48 7.24
CA GLY A 179 -5.87 -6.82 6.83
C GLY A 179 -5.57 -7.89 7.89
N TYR A 180 -4.54 -7.70 8.71
CA TYR A 180 -4.26 -8.58 9.86
C TYR A 180 -5.33 -8.44 10.94
N GLU A 181 -5.68 -7.21 11.33
CA GLU A 181 -6.70 -6.93 12.35
C GLU A 181 -8.11 -7.37 11.88
N MET A 182 -8.36 -7.31 10.56
CA MET A 182 -9.60 -7.78 9.93
C MET A 182 -9.62 -9.30 9.68
N GLY A 183 -8.54 -10.03 9.97
CA GLY A 183 -8.44 -11.47 9.79
C GLY A 183 -8.41 -11.94 8.35
N LEU A 184 -7.97 -11.10 7.41
CA LEU A 184 -7.92 -11.41 5.98
C LEU A 184 -6.68 -12.21 5.57
N PHE A 185 -5.56 -12.10 6.32
CA PHE A 185 -4.28 -12.74 6.00
C PHE A 185 -4.07 -14.07 6.72
N LYS A 186 -4.99 -15.03 6.51
CA LYS A 186 -4.90 -16.37 7.12
C LYS A 186 -3.90 -17.26 6.41
N ASP A 187 -3.78 -17.12 5.08
CA ASP A 187 -2.85 -17.86 4.25
C ASP A 187 -1.43 -17.26 4.35
N PRO A 188 -0.39 -18.07 4.65
CA PRO A 188 0.99 -17.60 4.68
C PRO A 188 1.45 -16.98 3.35
N TYR A 189 0.96 -17.44 2.23
CA TYR A 189 1.30 -16.85 0.93
C TYR A 189 0.72 -15.44 0.75
N GLN A 190 -0.47 -15.17 1.26
CA GLN A 190 -1.02 -13.80 1.28
C GLN A 190 -0.19 -12.88 2.19
N ARG A 191 0.25 -13.38 3.36
CA ARG A 191 1.16 -12.62 4.23
C ARG A 191 2.50 -12.33 3.55
N PHE A 192 2.99 -13.28 2.74
CA PHE A 192 4.18 -13.04 1.93
C PHE A 192 3.95 -11.96 0.89
N GLY A 193 2.81 -11.97 0.19
CA GLY A 193 2.42 -10.92 -0.75
C GLY A 193 2.42 -9.53 -0.11
N THR A 194 1.88 -9.40 1.12
CA THR A 194 1.92 -8.15 1.88
C THR A 194 3.35 -7.69 2.17
N LEU A 195 4.24 -8.62 2.54
CA LEU A 195 5.66 -8.29 2.76
C LEU A 195 6.37 -7.92 1.46
N SER A 196 6.02 -8.52 0.32
CA SER A 196 6.58 -8.17 -0.99
C SER A 196 6.22 -6.73 -1.37
N ASP A 197 4.95 -6.36 -1.21
CA ASP A 197 4.50 -4.99 -1.43
C ASP A 197 5.15 -3.98 -0.46
N GLU A 198 5.25 -4.34 0.81
CA GLU A 198 5.94 -3.52 1.81
C GLU A 198 7.44 -3.36 1.51
N MET A 199 8.10 -4.43 1.00
CA MET A 199 9.50 -4.42 0.61
C MET A 199 9.78 -3.36 -0.46
N LEU A 200 8.95 -3.28 -1.49
CA LEU A 200 9.07 -2.25 -2.51
C LEU A 200 9.10 -0.85 -1.88
N ARG A 201 8.16 -0.57 -0.97
CA ARG A 201 8.05 0.74 -0.30
C ARG A 201 9.21 1.01 0.67
N ALA A 202 9.79 -0.02 1.27
CA ALA A 202 11.00 0.11 2.09
C ALA A 202 12.24 0.39 1.25
N MET A 203 12.42 -0.32 0.13
CA MET A 203 13.52 -0.09 -0.81
C MET A 203 13.50 1.32 -1.42
N ARG A 204 12.30 1.90 -1.62
CA ARG A 204 12.16 3.29 -2.08
C ARG A 204 12.87 4.29 -1.18
N LEU A 205 12.85 4.10 0.14
CA LEU A 205 13.58 4.96 1.08
C LEU A 205 15.09 4.90 0.85
N VAL A 206 15.63 3.72 0.54
CA VAL A 206 17.06 3.51 0.31
C VAL A 206 17.48 4.04 -1.05
N VAL A 207 16.73 3.69 -2.09
CA VAL A 207 17.10 3.98 -3.48
C VAL A 207 16.95 5.47 -3.79
N ASP A 208 15.84 6.11 -3.41
CA ASP A 208 15.62 7.54 -3.68
C ASP A 208 16.71 8.39 -2.98
N THR A 209 16.96 8.15 -1.69
CA THR A 209 18.03 8.83 -0.96
C THR A 209 19.42 8.43 -1.44
N GLY A 210 19.60 7.21 -1.90
CA GLY A 210 20.82 6.71 -2.54
C GLY A 210 21.18 7.54 -3.77
N ILE A 211 20.24 7.73 -4.67
CA ILE A 211 20.41 8.50 -5.91
C ILE A 211 20.63 9.99 -5.57
N HIS A 212 19.70 10.61 -4.84
CA HIS A 212 19.64 12.06 -4.70
C HIS A 212 20.51 12.64 -3.60
N SER A 213 21.01 11.82 -2.66
CA SER A 213 21.81 12.30 -1.53
C SER A 213 23.16 11.60 -1.36
N LYS A 214 23.31 10.38 -1.89
CA LYS A 214 24.53 9.57 -1.71
C LYS A 214 25.29 9.29 -3.00
N GLY A 215 24.85 9.85 -4.13
CA GLY A 215 25.52 9.74 -5.43
C GLY A 215 25.48 8.34 -6.05
N TRP A 216 24.45 7.55 -5.73
CA TRP A 216 24.26 6.26 -6.38
C TRP A 216 24.02 6.44 -7.88
N THR A 217 24.62 5.58 -8.68
CA THR A 217 24.30 5.47 -10.10
C THR A 217 22.94 4.79 -10.29
N ARG A 218 22.36 4.97 -11.47
CA ARG A 218 21.16 4.27 -11.89
C ARG A 218 21.31 2.75 -11.76
N GLU A 219 22.45 2.23 -12.17
CA GLU A 219 22.77 0.81 -12.15
C GLU A 219 22.85 0.27 -10.72
N GLN A 220 23.52 0.98 -9.81
CA GLN A 220 23.57 0.61 -8.38
C GLN A 220 22.18 0.57 -7.76
N ALA A 221 21.31 1.51 -8.12
CA ALA A 221 19.92 1.54 -7.66
C ALA A 221 19.12 0.31 -8.16
N ILE A 222 19.25 -0.03 -9.45
CA ILE A 222 18.61 -1.22 -10.04
C ILE A 222 19.12 -2.51 -9.39
N GLU A 223 20.44 -2.65 -9.23
CA GLU A 223 21.04 -3.81 -8.59
C GLU A 223 20.54 -4.00 -7.15
N TYR A 224 20.41 -2.90 -6.39
CA TYR A 224 19.89 -2.94 -5.03
C TYR A 224 18.46 -3.48 -5.00
N MET A 225 17.58 -3.02 -5.91
CA MET A 225 16.20 -3.49 -5.99
C MET A 225 16.13 -4.98 -6.35
N LEU A 226 16.90 -5.41 -7.33
CA LEU A 226 16.95 -6.82 -7.75
C LEU A 226 17.48 -7.75 -6.67
N ALA A 227 18.44 -7.29 -5.87
CA ALA A 227 19.04 -8.08 -4.78
C ALA A 227 18.11 -8.27 -3.57
N ASN A 228 17.09 -7.43 -3.41
CA ASN A 228 16.24 -7.41 -2.22
C ASN A 228 14.75 -7.70 -2.49
N SER A 229 14.35 -7.96 -3.73
CA SER A 229 12.94 -8.22 -4.08
C SER A 229 12.80 -9.31 -5.14
N ASP A 230 11.56 -9.70 -5.37
CA ASP A 230 11.15 -10.60 -6.45
C ASP A 230 10.90 -9.88 -7.79
N MET A 231 11.21 -8.59 -7.89
CA MET A 231 10.97 -7.79 -9.10
C MET A 231 11.78 -8.28 -10.28
N GLY A 232 11.17 -8.19 -11.47
CA GLY A 232 11.88 -8.34 -12.73
C GLY A 232 12.77 -7.13 -13.05
N LYS A 233 13.79 -7.32 -13.92
CA LYS A 233 14.71 -6.24 -14.29
C LYS A 233 13.98 -5.05 -14.96
N THR A 234 12.96 -5.32 -15.75
CA THR A 234 12.16 -4.27 -16.41
C THR A 234 11.46 -3.39 -15.38
N ASP A 235 10.81 -4.01 -14.37
CA ASP A 235 10.08 -3.29 -13.34
C ASP A 235 11.04 -2.49 -12.43
N ALA A 236 12.14 -3.10 -12.00
CA ALA A 236 13.17 -2.41 -11.21
C ALA A 236 13.76 -1.20 -11.96
N THR A 237 13.97 -1.34 -13.29
CA THR A 237 14.44 -0.25 -14.13
C THR A 237 13.41 0.88 -14.20
N ALA A 238 12.15 0.57 -14.47
CA ALA A 238 11.07 1.56 -14.56
C ALA A 238 10.88 2.31 -13.23
N GLU A 239 10.93 1.61 -12.11
CA GLU A 239 10.85 2.21 -10.78
C GLU A 239 12.03 3.17 -10.51
N VAL A 240 13.25 2.77 -10.79
CA VAL A 240 14.44 3.62 -10.62
C VAL A 240 14.37 4.86 -11.49
N GLU A 241 13.98 4.72 -12.76
CA GLU A 241 13.82 5.86 -13.68
C GLU A 241 12.72 6.82 -13.20
N ARG A 242 11.63 6.29 -12.65
CA ARG A 242 10.61 7.09 -11.99
C ARG A 242 11.16 7.88 -10.81
N TYR A 243 12.01 7.30 -9.95
CA TYR A 243 12.59 8.02 -8.82
C TYR A 243 13.55 9.13 -9.27
N ILE A 244 14.31 8.90 -10.34
CA ILE A 244 15.14 9.93 -10.94
C ILE A 244 14.29 11.09 -11.47
N ALA A 245 13.16 10.80 -12.12
CA ALA A 245 12.28 11.81 -12.71
C ALA A 245 11.47 12.60 -11.69
N ILE A 246 11.12 11.98 -10.56
CA ILE A 246 10.26 12.58 -9.53
C ILE A 246 10.91 12.38 -8.13
N PRO A 247 11.95 13.19 -7.81
CA PRO A 247 12.68 13.06 -6.54
C PRO A 247 11.78 13.16 -5.31
N SER A 248 12.04 12.32 -4.31
CA SER A 248 11.37 12.30 -3.01
C SER A 248 9.92 11.83 -2.98
N GLN A 249 9.23 11.70 -4.13
CA GLN A 249 7.86 11.19 -4.15
C GLN A 249 7.78 9.77 -3.60
N ALA A 250 8.77 8.93 -3.94
CA ALA A 250 8.85 7.54 -3.50
C ALA A 250 8.98 7.38 -1.97
N LEU A 251 9.49 8.39 -1.26
CA LEU A 251 9.62 8.38 0.21
C LEU A 251 8.27 8.47 0.93
N ALA A 252 7.28 9.07 0.29
CA ALA A 252 5.97 9.40 0.86
C ALA A 252 5.26 8.18 1.48
N TYR A 253 5.28 7.06 0.78
CA TYR A 253 4.61 5.82 1.15
C TYR A 253 5.02 5.32 2.53
N LYS A 254 6.28 4.97 2.68
CA LYS A 254 6.78 4.32 3.90
C LYS A 254 6.90 5.30 5.06
N ILE A 255 7.36 6.52 4.82
CA ILE A 255 7.43 7.57 5.85
C ILE A 255 6.04 7.92 6.38
N GLY A 256 5.06 8.04 5.50
CA GLY A 256 3.67 8.28 5.87
C GLY A 256 3.09 7.14 6.71
N ALA A 257 3.21 5.90 6.23
CA ALA A 257 2.70 4.73 6.95
C ALA A 257 3.33 4.57 8.34
N LEU A 258 4.66 4.66 8.46
CA LEU A 258 5.36 4.57 9.74
C LEU A 258 4.95 5.69 10.69
N THR A 259 4.67 6.88 10.17
CA THR A 259 4.17 8.00 10.99
C THR A 259 2.78 7.69 11.52
N ILE A 260 1.86 7.19 10.69
CA ILE A 260 0.51 6.79 11.10
C ILE A 260 0.58 5.66 12.14
N MET A 261 1.39 4.62 11.90
CA MET A 261 1.58 3.51 12.84
C MET A 261 2.09 3.98 14.20
N ARG A 262 3.10 4.86 14.21
CA ARG A 262 3.63 5.46 15.44
C ARG A 262 2.58 6.27 16.20
N LEU A 263 1.71 7.01 15.49
CA LEU A 263 0.61 7.75 16.11
C LEU A 263 -0.45 6.81 16.68
N LYS A 264 -0.78 5.72 15.96
CA LYS A 264 -1.67 4.66 16.45
C LYS A 264 -1.14 4.05 17.74
N ASP A 265 0.15 3.72 17.78
CA ASP A 265 0.78 3.13 18.98
C ASP A 265 0.81 4.10 20.17
N LYS A 266 1.08 5.38 19.88
CA LYS A 266 1.02 6.44 20.92
C LYS A 266 -0.39 6.57 21.49
N ALA A 267 -1.42 6.52 20.63
CA ALA A 267 -2.81 6.59 21.04
C ALA A 267 -3.23 5.35 21.87
N LYS A 268 -2.84 4.14 21.43
CA LYS A 268 -3.06 2.90 22.19
C LYS A 268 -2.46 2.96 23.60
N LYS A 269 -1.20 3.41 23.72
CA LYS A 269 -0.51 3.54 25.00
C LYS A 269 -1.17 4.54 25.95
N ARG A 270 -1.99 5.48 25.46
CA ARG A 270 -2.69 6.48 26.26
C ARG A 270 -4.14 6.11 26.59
N GLU A 271 -4.54 4.86 26.35
CA GLU A 271 -5.93 4.38 26.51
C GLU A 271 -6.97 5.19 25.70
N LEU A 272 -6.51 6.06 24.79
CA LEU A 272 -7.38 6.90 23.95
C LEU A 272 -7.87 6.17 22.70
N PHE A 273 -7.47 4.90 22.53
CA PHE A 273 -7.58 4.25 21.23
C PHE A 273 -8.90 3.55 20.96
N ALA A 274 -9.56 2.95 21.95
CA ALA A 274 -10.70 2.07 21.69
C ALA A 274 -11.91 2.76 21.03
N GLU A 275 -12.17 4.03 21.34
CA GLU A 275 -13.29 4.78 20.75
C GLU A 275 -12.88 5.92 19.80
N ARG A 276 -11.70 6.47 20.00
CA ARG A 276 -11.30 7.74 19.35
C ARG A 276 -10.31 7.60 18.21
N ALA A 277 -9.60 6.50 18.04
CA ALA A 277 -8.76 6.37 16.88
C ALA A 277 -9.59 6.10 15.61
N LEU A 278 -10.69 5.39 15.77
CA LEU A 278 -11.73 5.28 14.73
C LEU A 278 -12.47 6.61 14.54
N THR A 279 -12.64 7.37 15.62
CA THR A 279 -13.19 8.73 15.61
C THR A 279 -12.14 9.76 15.21
N ALA A 280 -10.84 9.51 15.40
CA ALA A 280 -9.80 10.45 14.97
C ALA A 280 -9.54 10.38 13.46
N MET A 281 -9.82 9.25 12.85
CA MET A 281 -9.93 9.19 11.39
C MET A 281 -11.22 9.83 10.91
N ALA A 282 -12.27 9.78 11.70
CA ALA A 282 -13.47 10.58 11.50
C ALA A 282 -13.31 12.02 12.04
N ALA A 283 -12.49 12.26 13.04
CA ALA A 283 -12.13 13.58 13.60
C ALA A 283 -10.96 14.26 12.90
N TRP A 284 -10.39 13.62 11.92
CA TRP A 284 -9.80 14.30 10.77
C TRP A 284 -10.82 15.21 10.09
N ARG A 285 -12.06 14.99 10.38
CA ARG A 285 -13.20 15.87 10.14
C ARG A 285 -13.11 17.21 10.84
N ASP A 286 -12.51 17.27 12.01
CA ASP A 286 -12.77 18.38 12.92
C ASP A 286 -11.68 19.38 12.97
N ALA A 287 -11.03 19.83 12.14
CA ALA A 287 -10.43 21.12 12.31
C ALA A 287 -9.08 21.39 11.68
N SER A 288 -8.23 20.46 11.55
CA SER A 288 -6.88 20.86 11.11
C SER A 288 -6.34 20.08 9.95
N GLY A 289 -7.06 19.04 9.53
CA GLY A 289 -6.67 18.20 8.40
C GLY A 289 -5.38 17.44 8.59
N ILE A 290 -4.72 17.48 9.74
CA ILE A 290 -3.42 16.85 9.87
C ILE A 290 -3.30 15.93 11.09
N ILE A 291 -3.74 16.29 12.27
CA ILE A 291 -3.69 15.42 13.47
C ILE A 291 -4.64 15.99 14.54
N PRO A 292 -5.47 15.18 15.21
CA PRO A 292 -6.28 15.67 16.31
C PRO A 292 -5.43 16.31 17.41
N THR A 293 -5.84 17.44 17.92
CA THR A 293 -5.18 18.20 18.99
C THR A 293 -4.92 17.35 20.26
N ALA A 294 -5.71 16.29 20.46
CA ALA A 294 -5.54 15.35 21.55
C ALA A 294 -4.26 14.49 21.49
N LEU A 295 -3.51 14.54 20.38
CA LEU A 295 -2.24 13.82 20.21
C LEU A 295 -1.01 14.72 20.42
N HIS A 296 -1.19 15.99 20.80
CA HIS A 296 -0.12 16.95 21.05
C HIS A 296 0.28 17.13 22.51
N GLY A 297 -0.16 16.26 23.41
CA GLY A 297 0.26 16.25 24.79
C GLY A 297 1.47 15.33 25.05
#